data_4b930d6fa83c05ef94ce0e1db01b1b83
#
_entry.id   4b930d6fa83c05ef94ce0e1db01b1b83
#
_cell.length_a   1.000
_cell.length_b   1.000
_cell.length_c   1.000
_cell.angle_alpha   90.00
_cell.angle_beta   90.00
_cell.angle_gamma   90.00
#
_symmetry.space_group_name_H-M   'P 1'
#
loop_
_entity.id
_entity.type
_entity.pdbx_description
1 polymer ?
#
loop_
_entity_poly.entity_id
_entity_poly.type
_entity_poly.pdbx_seq_one_letter_code
_entity_poly.pdbx_strand_id
1 'polypeptide(L)'
;FYNSIDLSCNGLLGTGYLDYLASRSHSKMFVFHPDSAFCITEKFVCFEKSTGRSSAAFAKVDVTQTSEHWYPKADYMFVEQKAETFNMYDGKAFHTGSLTVSPEGLTGKGSTKSEEMIVNSELTKFKNDNYTSDTANFVLNALDGNSIAFKAENVRAKVDFINRKGEFVSNEGVSKTELPFLQYSCYVDKFAWDMDNKQLALVDTQSPKVEGFASKNIRELVDLEQPG
;
A
#
# COMPACT_ATOMS: atom_id res chain seq x y z
N PHE A 1 -5.38 -31.32 -11.12
CA PHE A 1 -6.41 -31.38 -10.06
C PHE A 1 -6.82 -32.84 -9.81
N TYR A 2 -6.75 -33.27 -8.56
CA TYR A 2 -7.47 -34.45 -8.09
C TYR A 2 -8.87 -33.97 -7.66
N ASN A 3 -9.87 -34.26 -8.49
CA ASN A 3 -11.23 -33.81 -8.22
C ASN A 3 -11.97 -34.87 -7.43
N SER A 4 -12.55 -34.48 -6.31
CA SER A 4 -13.52 -35.26 -5.57
C SER A 4 -14.79 -34.43 -5.35
N ILE A 5 -15.94 -35.06 -5.32
CA ILE A 5 -17.19 -34.41 -4.94
C ILE A 5 -17.38 -34.70 -3.45
N ASP A 6 -17.37 -33.66 -2.64
CA ASP A 6 -17.71 -33.76 -1.23
C ASP A 6 -19.09 -33.13 -0.99
N LEU A 7 -20.04 -33.97 -0.66
CA LEU A 7 -21.40 -33.55 -0.40
C LEU A 7 -21.56 -32.76 0.91
N SER A 8 -20.59 -32.88 1.83
CA SER A 8 -20.60 -32.14 3.09
C SER A 8 -20.30 -30.66 2.92
N CYS A 9 -19.48 -30.31 1.91
CA CYS A 9 -19.12 -28.94 1.58
C CYS A 9 -20.07 -28.30 0.56
N ASN A 10 -21.02 -29.04 0.03
CA ASN A 10 -21.93 -28.62 -1.03
C ASN A 10 -21.19 -28.01 -2.27
N GLY A 11 -20.00 -28.55 -2.56
CA GLY A 11 -19.13 -28.07 -3.63
C GLY A 11 -18.22 -29.17 -4.19
N LEU A 12 -17.50 -28.84 -5.27
CA LEU A 12 -16.49 -29.69 -5.87
C LEU A 12 -15.13 -29.37 -5.21
N LEU A 13 -14.49 -30.39 -4.64
CA LEU A 13 -13.16 -30.24 -4.07
C LEU A 13 -12.07 -30.46 -5.12
N GLY A 14 -10.98 -29.68 -5.01
CA GLY A 14 -9.78 -29.82 -5.81
C GLY A 14 -8.53 -29.53 -4.99
N THR A 15 -7.38 -30.06 -5.47
CA THR A 15 -6.07 -29.77 -4.90
C THR A 15 -5.09 -29.43 -6.03
N GLY A 16 -4.10 -28.59 -5.78
CA GLY A 16 -3.07 -28.21 -6.74
C GLY A 16 -2.97 -26.70 -6.95
N TYR A 17 -2.92 -26.30 -8.22
CA TYR A 17 -2.72 -24.90 -8.60
C TYR A 17 -3.95 -24.32 -9.29
N LEU A 18 -4.23 -23.06 -8.96
CA LEU A 18 -5.18 -22.20 -9.66
C LEU A 18 -4.41 -21.05 -10.28
N ASP A 19 -4.46 -20.94 -11.60
CA ASP A 19 -3.89 -19.82 -12.34
C ASP A 19 -5.03 -18.87 -12.75
N TYR A 20 -4.89 -17.61 -12.40
CA TYR A 20 -5.84 -16.56 -12.79
C TYR A 20 -5.09 -15.27 -13.15
N LEU A 21 -5.24 -14.82 -14.41
CA LEU A 21 -4.53 -13.66 -14.99
C LEU A 21 -3.01 -13.76 -14.80
N ALA A 22 -2.45 -12.91 -13.92
CA ALA A 22 -1.03 -12.89 -13.59
C ALA A 22 -0.73 -13.59 -12.26
N SER A 23 -1.71 -14.21 -11.61
CA SER A 23 -1.52 -14.87 -10.32
C SER A 23 -1.55 -16.39 -10.42
N ARG A 24 -0.92 -17.02 -9.44
CA ARG A 24 -0.94 -18.47 -9.21
C ARG A 24 -1.07 -18.74 -7.72
N SER A 25 -2.04 -19.57 -7.39
CA SER A 25 -2.32 -20.03 -6.04
C SER A 25 -2.08 -21.52 -5.93
N HIS A 26 -1.48 -21.96 -4.82
CA HIS A 26 -1.33 -23.37 -4.48
C HIS A 26 -2.12 -23.67 -3.21
N SER A 27 -3.00 -24.67 -3.28
CA SER A 27 -3.79 -25.10 -2.12
C SER A 27 -3.97 -26.63 -2.11
N LYS A 28 -4.03 -27.18 -0.91
CA LYS A 28 -4.42 -28.58 -0.68
C LYS A 28 -5.93 -28.76 -0.82
N MET A 29 -6.71 -27.70 -0.73
CA MET A 29 -8.16 -27.77 -0.83
C MET A 29 -8.74 -26.49 -1.44
N PHE A 30 -9.21 -26.59 -2.67
CA PHE A 30 -10.11 -25.64 -3.30
C PHE A 30 -11.52 -26.16 -3.17
N VAL A 31 -12.46 -25.28 -2.85
CA VAL A 31 -13.90 -25.57 -2.87
C VAL A 31 -14.53 -24.75 -3.99
N PHE A 32 -15.04 -25.44 -5.02
CA PHE A 32 -15.66 -24.81 -6.18
C PHE A 32 -17.17 -24.89 -6.06
N HIS A 33 -17.81 -23.75 -6.20
CA HIS A 33 -19.24 -23.58 -6.35
C HIS A 33 -19.57 -23.08 -7.77
N PRO A 34 -20.83 -23.08 -8.22
CA PRO A 34 -21.20 -22.64 -9.57
C PRO A 34 -20.76 -21.22 -9.93
N ASP A 35 -20.64 -20.33 -8.95
CA ASP A 35 -20.37 -18.90 -9.15
C ASP A 35 -19.10 -18.40 -8.43
N SER A 36 -18.43 -19.27 -7.68
CA SER A 36 -17.25 -18.88 -6.89
C SER A 36 -16.35 -20.07 -6.57
N ALA A 37 -15.10 -19.77 -6.23
CA ALA A 37 -14.23 -20.74 -5.58
C ALA A 37 -13.60 -20.10 -4.36
N PHE A 38 -13.38 -20.92 -3.34
CA PHE A 38 -12.72 -20.53 -2.11
C PHE A 38 -11.56 -21.47 -1.83
N CYS A 39 -10.48 -20.93 -1.26
CA CYS A 39 -9.41 -21.74 -0.69
C CYS A 39 -8.65 -21.00 0.39
N ILE A 40 -7.93 -21.77 1.21
CA ILE A 40 -6.78 -21.27 1.98
C ILE A 40 -5.55 -21.79 1.30
N THR A 41 -4.69 -20.89 0.84
CA THR A 41 -3.50 -21.24 0.08
C THR A 41 -2.32 -21.53 1.00
N GLU A 42 -1.43 -22.39 0.54
CA GLU A 42 -0.09 -22.53 1.10
C GLU A 42 0.85 -21.48 0.51
N LYS A 43 0.60 -21.09 -0.75
CA LYS A 43 1.41 -20.13 -1.50
C LYS A 43 0.54 -19.36 -2.49
N PHE A 44 0.68 -18.05 -2.49
CA PHE A 44 0.15 -17.15 -3.51
C PHE A 44 1.30 -16.35 -4.12
N VAL A 45 1.34 -16.28 -5.43
CA VAL A 45 2.27 -15.42 -6.17
C VAL A 45 1.51 -14.64 -7.24
N CYS A 46 1.90 -13.39 -7.43
CA CYS A 46 1.51 -12.61 -8.60
C CYS A 46 2.78 -12.28 -9.37
N PHE A 47 2.77 -12.54 -10.67
CA PHE A 47 3.91 -12.32 -11.53
C PHE A 47 3.83 -10.92 -12.12
N GLU A 48 4.98 -10.28 -12.23
CA GLU A 48 5.09 -9.06 -13.01
C GLU A 48 4.68 -9.34 -14.45
N LYS A 49 3.66 -8.66 -14.93
CA LYS A 49 3.14 -8.80 -16.28
C LYS A 49 2.71 -7.44 -16.82
N SER A 50 3.36 -7.01 -17.88
CA SER A 50 2.86 -5.95 -18.73
C SER A 50 2.22 -6.58 -19.97
N THR A 51 0.92 -6.48 -20.11
CA THR A 51 0.27 -6.95 -21.33
C THR A 51 0.29 -5.83 -22.35
N GLY A 52 1.02 -6.03 -23.46
CA GLY A 52 1.28 -5.01 -24.49
C GLY A 52 0.07 -4.45 -25.26
N ARG A 53 -1.15 -4.76 -24.83
CA ARG A 53 -2.41 -4.21 -25.38
C ARG A 53 -3.47 -3.89 -24.32
N SER A 54 -3.35 -4.36 -23.09
CA SER A 54 -4.20 -3.92 -21.98
C SER A 54 -3.34 -3.07 -21.06
N SER A 55 -3.93 -1.99 -20.54
CA SER A 55 -3.28 -1.10 -19.57
C SER A 55 -3.10 -1.74 -18.18
N ALA A 56 -3.48 -3.00 -18.03
CA ALA A 56 -3.37 -3.74 -16.80
C ALA A 56 -1.91 -4.11 -16.51
N ALA A 57 -1.40 -3.61 -15.41
CA ALA A 57 -0.09 -3.95 -14.89
C ALA A 57 -0.26 -4.65 -13.55
N PHE A 58 0.63 -5.61 -13.26
CA PHE A 58 0.60 -6.39 -12.04
C PHE A 58 1.95 -6.28 -11.35
N ALA A 59 1.96 -5.92 -10.09
CA ALA A 59 3.15 -5.97 -9.27
C ALA A 59 3.52 -7.42 -8.95
N LYS A 60 4.81 -7.68 -8.78
CA LYS A 60 5.27 -8.93 -8.23
C LYS A 60 4.88 -9.03 -6.76
N VAL A 61 4.20 -10.12 -6.41
CA VAL A 61 3.76 -10.43 -5.04
C VAL A 61 4.16 -11.85 -4.70
N ASP A 62 4.58 -12.06 -3.47
CA ASP A 62 4.87 -13.36 -2.89
C ASP A 62 4.38 -13.39 -1.44
N VAL A 63 3.59 -14.40 -1.09
CA VAL A 63 3.08 -14.58 0.27
C VAL A 63 2.71 -16.03 0.53
N THR A 64 2.81 -16.46 1.77
CA THR A 64 2.32 -17.74 2.25
C THR A 64 1.01 -17.54 3.02
N GLN A 65 0.14 -18.55 3.01
CA GLN A 65 -1.11 -18.61 3.79
C GLN A 65 -2.04 -17.41 3.58
N THR A 66 -2.71 -17.41 2.43
CA THR A 66 -3.81 -16.48 2.14
C THR A 66 -5.17 -17.16 2.15
N SER A 67 -6.22 -16.36 2.32
CA SER A 67 -7.60 -16.75 2.04
C SER A 67 -7.99 -16.16 0.70
N GLU A 68 -8.47 -16.98 -0.20
CA GLU A 68 -8.82 -16.54 -1.55
C GLU A 68 -10.28 -16.83 -1.88
N HIS A 69 -10.92 -15.85 -2.51
CA HIS A 69 -12.24 -15.95 -3.07
C HIS A 69 -12.20 -15.53 -4.54
N TRP A 70 -12.37 -16.49 -5.42
CA TRP A 70 -12.44 -16.23 -6.86
C TRP A 70 -13.90 -16.20 -7.33
N TYR A 71 -14.26 -15.17 -8.08
CA TYR A 71 -15.58 -14.94 -8.64
C TYR A 71 -15.50 -14.89 -10.17
N PRO A 72 -15.56 -16.06 -10.86
CA PRO A 72 -15.34 -16.14 -12.30
C PRO A 72 -16.35 -15.34 -13.13
N LYS A 73 -17.60 -15.20 -12.68
CA LYS A 73 -18.61 -14.41 -13.40
C LYS A 73 -18.43 -12.90 -13.26
N ALA A 74 -17.89 -12.46 -12.12
CA ALA A 74 -17.57 -11.07 -11.86
C ALA A 74 -16.13 -10.71 -12.26
N ASP A 75 -15.36 -11.72 -12.69
CA ASP A 75 -14.00 -11.64 -13.22
C ASP A 75 -13.01 -10.96 -12.27
N TYR A 76 -13.04 -11.36 -10.99
CA TYR A 76 -12.02 -10.94 -10.02
C TYR A 76 -11.73 -12.03 -8.99
N MET A 77 -10.55 -11.94 -8.39
CA MET A 77 -10.12 -12.75 -7.25
C MET A 77 -9.73 -11.83 -6.09
N PHE A 78 -10.35 -12.07 -4.95
CA PHE A 78 -10.05 -11.37 -3.69
C PHE A 78 -9.11 -12.22 -2.86
N VAL A 79 -8.04 -11.61 -2.32
CA VAL A 79 -6.97 -12.28 -1.59
C VAL A 79 -6.73 -11.56 -0.27
N GLU A 80 -6.89 -12.27 0.84
CA GLU A 80 -6.60 -11.75 2.18
C GLU A 80 -5.42 -12.48 2.80
N GLN A 81 -4.54 -11.73 3.45
CA GLN A 81 -3.47 -12.33 4.24
C GLN A 81 -4.02 -13.06 5.47
N LYS A 82 -3.36 -14.14 5.88
CA LYS A 82 -3.68 -14.85 7.13
C LYS A 82 -2.60 -14.66 8.19
N ALA A 83 -1.35 -14.85 7.84
CA ALA A 83 -0.24 -14.82 8.79
C ALA A 83 0.82 -13.80 8.41
N GLU A 84 1.21 -13.76 7.16
CA GLU A 84 2.31 -12.92 6.67
C GLU A 84 1.79 -11.76 5.82
N THR A 85 2.54 -10.67 5.78
CA THR A 85 2.28 -9.55 4.88
C THR A 85 2.60 -9.93 3.44
N PHE A 86 1.93 -9.33 2.48
CA PHE A 86 2.27 -9.48 1.07
C PHE A 86 3.66 -8.87 0.80
N ASN A 87 4.64 -9.71 0.49
CA ASN A 87 5.95 -9.26 0.03
C ASN A 87 5.81 -8.81 -1.43
N MET A 88 6.07 -7.55 -1.68
CA MET A 88 5.89 -6.92 -2.98
C MET A 88 7.22 -6.33 -3.50
N TYR A 89 7.35 -6.31 -4.83
CA TYR A 89 8.52 -5.70 -5.50
C TYR A 89 9.85 -6.27 -5.01
N ASP A 90 9.92 -7.61 -4.79
CA ASP A 90 11.12 -8.30 -4.28
C ASP A 90 11.61 -7.75 -2.93
N GLY A 91 10.69 -7.50 -2.01
CA GLY A 91 10.99 -7.03 -0.66
C GLY A 91 11.15 -5.52 -0.51
N LYS A 92 10.90 -4.74 -1.57
CA LYS A 92 10.94 -3.27 -1.48
C LYS A 92 9.72 -2.68 -0.80
N ALA A 93 8.60 -3.42 -0.77
CA ALA A 93 7.39 -3.05 -0.08
C ALA A 93 6.70 -4.25 0.56
N PHE A 94 5.99 -4.00 1.66
CA PHE A 94 5.18 -4.99 2.38
C PHE A 94 3.78 -4.42 2.56
N HIS A 95 2.80 -5.13 2.01
CA HIS A 95 1.40 -4.72 2.12
C HIS A 95 0.67 -5.56 3.17
N THR A 96 -0.09 -4.88 4.02
CA THR A 96 -0.96 -5.48 5.04
C THR A 96 -2.40 -5.13 4.72
N GLY A 97 -3.26 -6.13 4.60
CA GLY A 97 -4.67 -5.94 4.24
C GLY A 97 -5.14 -6.96 3.21
N SER A 98 -5.76 -6.50 2.15
CA SER A 98 -6.28 -7.36 1.09
C SER A 98 -5.81 -6.90 -0.29
N LEU A 99 -5.76 -7.85 -1.22
CA LEU A 99 -5.50 -7.60 -2.64
C LEU A 99 -6.71 -8.05 -3.47
N THR A 100 -6.90 -7.41 -4.60
CA THR A 100 -7.85 -7.81 -5.64
C THR A 100 -7.11 -7.92 -6.97
N VAL A 101 -7.18 -9.11 -7.57
CA VAL A 101 -6.68 -9.39 -8.92
C VAL A 101 -7.85 -9.33 -9.88
N SER A 102 -7.76 -8.49 -10.90
CA SER A 102 -8.82 -8.33 -11.91
C SER A 102 -8.21 -8.02 -13.29
N PRO A 103 -9.00 -8.03 -14.37
CA PRO A 103 -8.51 -7.64 -15.70
C PRO A 103 -7.96 -6.20 -15.76
N GLU A 104 -8.37 -5.32 -14.83
CA GLU A 104 -7.88 -3.95 -14.71
C GLU A 104 -6.51 -3.87 -14.04
N GLY A 105 -6.05 -4.95 -13.40
CA GLY A 105 -4.76 -5.03 -12.73
C GLY A 105 -4.84 -5.51 -11.28
N LEU A 106 -3.80 -5.20 -10.52
CA LEU A 106 -3.70 -5.52 -9.11
C LEU A 106 -4.01 -4.28 -8.27
N THR A 107 -5.00 -4.41 -7.40
CA THR A 107 -5.35 -3.37 -6.43
C THR A 107 -5.30 -3.91 -5.01
N GLY A 108 -5.24 -3.02 -4.02
CA GLY A 108 -5.27 -3.43 -2.62
C GLY A 108 -5.87 -2.38 -1.72
N LYS A 109 -6.37 -2.84 -0.58
CA LYS A 109 -6.86 -2.04 0.53
C LYS A 109 -6.03 -2.34 1.77
N GLY A 110 -5.53 -1.30 2.42
CA GLY A 110 -4.76 -1.45 3.66
C GLY A 110 -3.53 -0.56 3.73
N SER A 111 -2.47 -1.08 4.33
CA SER A 111 -1.24 -0.37 4.64
C SER A 111 -0.07 -0.92 3.81
N THR A 112 0.62 -0.07 3.09
CA THR A 112 1.83 -0.41 2.33
C THR A 112 3.04 0.26 2.97
N LYS A 113 3.94 -0.56 3.51
CA LYS A 113 5.19 -0.11 4.14
C LYS A 113 6.35 -0.29 3.16
N SER A 114 7.15 0.74 2.99
CA SER A 114 8.39 0.74 2.19
C SER A 114 9.46 1.49 2.97
N GLU A 115 10.41 0.77 3.54
CA GLU A 115 11.42 1.32 4.46
C GLU A 115 10.75 2.09 5.63
N GLU A 116 11.02 3.38 5.79
CA GLU A 116 10.43 4.24 6.84
C GLU A 116 9.02 4.75 6.49
N MET A 117 8.64 4.66 5.21
CA MET A 117 7.39 5.19 4.69
C MET A 117 6.24 4.20 4.83
N ILE A 118 5.09 4.69 5.24
CA ILE A 118 3.83 3.93 5.30
C ILE A 118 2.74 4.73 4.58
N VAL A 119 2.05 4.07 3.66
CA VAL A 119 0.90 4.62 2.93
C VAL A 119 -0.32 3.77 3.24
N ASN A 120 -1.33 4.36 3.87
CA ASN A 120 -2.59 3.71 4.19
C ASN A 120 -3.67 4.19 3.21
N SER A 121 -4.37 3.27 2.57
CA SER A 121 -5.38 3.60 1.58
C SER A 121 -6.48 2.55 1.47
N GLU A 122 -7.68 3.00 1.13
CA GLU A 122 -8.80 2.12 0.77
C GLU A 122 -8.67 1.55 -0.65
N LEU A 123 -7.87 2.20 -1.51
CA LEU A 123 -7.61 1.73 -2.88
C LEU A 123 -6.22 2.15 -3.34
N THR A 124 -5.32 1.19 -3.39
CA THR A 124 -4.00 1.31 -3.98
C THR A 124 -3.94 0.50 -5.26
N LYS A 125 -3.44 1.09 -6.35
CA LYS A 125 -3.19 0.42 -7.65
C LYS A 125 -1.72 0.06 -7.74
N PHE A 126 -1.42 -1.23 -7.76
CA PHE A 126 -0.06 -1.76 -7.81
C PHE A 126 0.33 -2.12 -9.25
N LYS A 127 1.39 -1.48 -9.75
CA LYS A 127 1.96 -1.74 -11.08
C LYS A 127 3.33 -2.40 -10.95
N ASN A 128 4.00 -2.69 -12.07
CA ASN A 128 5.26 -3.43 -12.10
C ASN A 128 6.34 -2.88 -11.15
N ASP A 129 6.49 -1.57 -11.11
CA ASP A 129 7.59 -0.85 -10.46
C ASP A 129 7.15 0.34 -9.61
N ASN A 130 5.84 0.57 -9.52
CA ASN A 130 5.27 1.67 -8.78
C ASN A 130 3.87 1.33 -8.25
N TYR A 131 3.41 2.12 -7.29
CA TYR A 131 2.00 2.12 -6.91
C TYR A 131 1.46 3.54 -6.79
N THR A 132 0.15 3.65 -6.94
CA THR A 132 -0.57 4.92 -6.84
C THR A 132 -1.83 4.75 -6.00
N SER A 133 -2.20 5.80 -5.28
CA SER A 133 -3.48 5.92 -4.60
C SER A 133 -4.04 7.32 -4.77
N ASP A 134 -5.33 7.42 -5.07
CA ASP A 134 -6.00 8.71 -5.24
C ASP A 134 -6.34 9.34 -3.88
N THR A 135 -6.46 8.52 -2.83
CA THR A 135 -6.72 8.98 -1.46
C THR A 135 -5.96 8.10 -0.48
N ALA A 136 -5.00 8.70 0.22
CA ALA A 136 -4.15 8.00 1.16
C ALA A 136 -3.80 8.87 2.37
N ASN A 137 -3.45 8.19 3.47
CA ASN A 137 -2.77 8.79 4.61
C ASN A 137 -1.31 8.36 4.59
N PHE A 138 -0.42 9.33 4.65
CA PHE A 138 1.02 9.13 4.62
C PHE A 138 1.61 9.27 6.02
N VAL A 139 2.50 8.35 6.38
CA VAL A 139 3.28 8.38 7.62
C VAL A 139 4.73 8.10 7.27
N LEU A 140 5.63 8.94 7.75
CA LEU A 140 7.07 8.73 7.70
C LEU A 140 7.58 8.50 9.13
N ASN A 141 8.17 7.37 9.36
CA ASN A 141 8.85 7.09 10.63
C ASN A 141 10.21 7.77 10.67
N ALA A 142 10.64 8.17 11.85
CA ALA A 142 11.99 8.65 12.05
C ALA A 142 13.01 7.50 11.86
N LEU A 143 14.25 7.86 11.58
CA LEU A 143 15.32 6.88 11.35
C LEU A 143 15.64 6.01 12.56
N ASP A 144 15.22 6.43 13.76
CA ASP A 144 15.28 5.64 14.99
C ASP A 144 14.26 4.49 15.03
N GLY A 145 13.30 4.49 14.10
CA GLY A 145 12.25 3.47 13.96
C GLY A 145 11.15 3.53 15.03
N ASN A 146 11.23 4.41 16.03
CA ASN A 146 10.34 4.43 17.18
C ASN A 146 9.36 5.60 17.19
N SER A 147 9.67 6.66 16.47
CA SER A 147 8.86 7.87 16.43
C SER A 147 8.36 8.19 15.02
N ILE A 148 7.30 8.99 14.95
CA ILE A 148 6.77 9.47 13.69
C ILE A 148 7.41 10.82 13.41
N ALA A 149 8.10 10.93 12.27
CA ALA A 149 8.74 12.15 11.83
C ALA A 149 7.75 13.09 11.11
N PHE A 150 6.85 12.52 10.29
CA PHE A 150 5.93 13.30 9.47
C PHE A 150 4.64 12.53 9.20
N LYS A 151 3.51 13.25 9.17
CA LYS A 151 2.20 12.72 8.77
C LYS A 151 1.51 13.69 7.83
N ALA A 152 0.78 13.13 6.87
CA ALA A 152 -0.16 13.87 6.03
C ALA A 152 -1.38 13.00 5.73
N GLU A 153 -2.56 13.60 5.75
CA GLU A 153 -3.82 12.92 5.48
C GLU A 153 -4.42 13.40 4.16
N ASN A 154 -5.26 12.56 3.57
CA ASN A 154 -5.99 12.87 2.34
C ASN A 154 -5.09 13.37 1.20
N VAL A 155 -4.05 12.60 0.90
CA VAL A 155 -3.11 12.89 -0.18
C VAL A 155 -3.26 11.91 -1.34
N ARG A 156 -3.03 12.36 -2.54
CA ARG A 156 -2.75 11.51 -3.70
C ARG A 156 -1.30 11.07 -3.62
N ALA A 157 -1.08 9.76 -3.64
CA ALA A 157 0.23 9.16 -3.49
C ALA A 157 0.68 8.50 -4.80
N LYS A 158 1.95 8.69 -5.15
CA LYS A 158 2.65 7.95 -6.20
C LYS A 158 4.03 7.57 -5.69
N VAL A 159 4.31 6.28 -5.64
CA VAL A 159 5.60 5.75 -5.19
C VAL A 159 6.24 4.97 -6.33
N ASP A 160 7.46 5.32 -6.67
CA ASP A 160 8.25 4.78 -7.78
C ASP A 160 9.51 4.10 -7.23
N PHE A 161 9.63 2.80 -7.45
CA PHE A 161 10.75 1.98 -6.97
C PHE A 161 11.96 1.98 -7.91
N ILE A 162 11.81 2.45 -9.16
CA ILE A 162 12.93 2.65 -10.07
C ILE A 162 13.70 3.91 -9.65
N ASN A 163 12.96 5.02 -9.52
CA ASN A 163 13.54 6.30 -9.13
C ASN A 163 13.69 6.46 -7.61
N ARG A 164 13.22 5.47 -6.84
CA ARG A 164 13.24 5.44 -5.37
C ARG A 164 12.69 6.70 -4.72
N LYS A 165 11.54 7.16 -5.23
CA LYS A 165 10.87 8.39 -4.79
C LYS A 165 9.39 8.18 -4.56
N GLY A 166 8.87 8.87 -3.52
CA GLY A 166 7.46 9.05 -3.28
C GLY A 166 7.06 10.49 -3.56
N GLU A 167 5.98 10.69 -4.32
CA GLU A 167 5.37 12.00 -4.58
C GLU A 167 3.97 12.02 -3.98
N PHE A 168 3.65 13.08 -3.25
CA PHE A 168 2.40 13.23 -2.54
C PHE A 168 1.82 14.61 -2.78
N VAL A 169 0.53 14.65 -3.13
CA VAL A 169 -0.18 15.89 -3.43
C VAL A 169 -1.47 15.93 -2.60
N SER A 170 -1.71 17.03 -1.92
CA SER A 170 -2.96 17.23 -1.19
C SER A 170 -4.17 17.20 -2.11
N ASN A 171 -5.23 16.53 -1.71
CA ASN A 171 -6.51 16.55 -2.43
C ASN A 171 -7.34 17.81 -2.15
N GLU A 172 -7.03 18.56 -1.10
CA GLU A 172 -7.74 19.76 -0.67
C GLU A 172 -7.02 21.07 -1.02
N GLY A 173 -6.03 20.98 -1.93
CA GLY A 173 -5.16 22.10 -2.29
C GLY A 173 -4.05 22.31 -1.26
N VAL A 174 -4.37 22.37 0.03
CA VAL A 174 -3.41 22.47 1.13
C VAL A 174 -3.82 21.51 2.23
N SER A 175 -3.00 20.53 2.56
CA SER A 175 -3.23 19.62 3.68
C SER A 175 -2.47 20.07 4.91
N LYS A 176 -3.14 19.97 6.06
CA LYS A 176 -2.46 20.03 7.35
C LYS A 176 -1.55 18.81 7.45
N THR A 177 -0.26 19.06 7.62
CA THR A 177 0.75 18.06 7.87
C THR A 177 1.29 18.23 9.28
N GLU A 178 1.69 17.15 9.90
CA GLU A 178 2.18 17.13 11.27
C GLU A 178 3.60 16.60 11.29
N LEU A 179 4.44 17.27 12.08
CA LEU A 179 5.79 16.83 12.46
C LEU A 179 5.79 16.52 13.97
N PRO A 180 5.28 15.34 14.37
CA PRO A 180 5.01 15.07 15.79
C PRO A 180 6.28 15.14 16.67
N PHE A 181 7.41 14.72 16.15
CA PHE A 181 8.69 14.77 16.86
C PHE A 181 9.11 16.22 17.19
N LEU A 182 8.82 17.17 16.28
CA LEU A 182 9.14 18.58 16.45
C LEU A 182 8.01 19.37 17.10
N GLN A 183 6.84 18.74 17.33
CA GLN A 183 5.62 19.39 17.82
C GLN A 183 5.12 20.55 16.93
N TYR A 184 5.36 20.44 15.61
CA TYR A 184 4.92 21.42 14.63
C TYR A 184 3.83 20.87 13.72
N SER A 185 2.94 21.76 13.26
CA SER A 185 2.06 21.52 12.12
C SER A 185 2.35 22.55 11.05
N CYS A 186 2.30 22.15 9.81
CA CYS A 186 2.38 23.04 8.65
C CYS A 186 1.34 22.66 7.62
N TYR A 187 1.09 23.55 6.68
CA TYR A 187 0.19 23.31 5.55
C TYR A 187 1.03 23.19 4.30
N VAL A 188 0.87 22.08 3.56
CA VAL A 188 1.64 21.78 2.35
C VAL A 188 0.73 21.31 1.25
N ASP A 189 0.97 21.76 0.02
CA ASP A 189 0.25 21.32 -1.17
C ASP A 189 0.84 20.04 -1.71
N LYS A 190 2.16 19.98 -1.75
CA LYS A 190 2.91 18.86 -2.33
C LYS A 190 4.18 18.61 -1.54
N PHE A 191 4.52 17.34 -1.38
CA PHE A 191 5.81 16.93 -0.81
C PHE A 191 6.34 15.68 -1.52
N ALA A 192 7.63 15.45 -1.40
CA ALA A 192 8.30 14.29 -1.98
C ALA A 192 9.25 13.67 -0.97
N TRP A 193 9.29 12.34 -0.94
CA TRP A 193 10.22 11.54 -0.16
C TRP A 193 11.26 10.91 -1.08
N ASP A 194 12.53 11.20 -0.81
CA ASP A 194 13.68 10.57 -1.46
C ASP A 194 14.19 9.44 -0.57
N MET A 195 14.04 8.20 -1.02
CA MET A 195 14.38 7.00 -0.24
C MET A 195 15.89 6.81 -0.12
N ASP A 196 16.67 7.26 -1.11
CA ASP A 196 18.13 7.10 -1.09
C ASP A 196 18.80 8.13 -0.18
N ASN A 197 18.38 9.38 -0.28
CA ASN A 197 18.93 10.48 0.50
C ASN A 197 18.26 10.63 1.88
N LYS A 198 17.15 9.90 2.14
CA LYS A 198 16.34 10.01 3.36
C LYS A 198 15.89 11.44 3.62
N GLN A 199 15.46 12.13 2.56
CA GLN A 199 15.06 13.53 2.61
C GLN A 199 13.60 13.71 2.23
N LEU A 200 12.88 14.48 3.05
CA LEU A 200 11.54 14.96 2.76
C LEU A 200 11.64 16.39 2.19
N ALA A 201 11.31 16.54 0.92
CA ALA A 201 11.25 17.84 0.26
C ALA A 201 9.80 18.34 0.27
N LEU A 202 9.59 19.55 0.75
CA LEU A 202 8.33 20.28 0.61
C LEU A 202 8.40 21.05 -0.71
N VAL A 203 7.52 20.71 -1.64
CA VAL A 203 7.54 21.25 -3.01
C VAL A 203 6.26 22.06 -3.19
N ASP A 204 6.43 23.27 -3.71
CA ASP A 204 5.32 24.18 -4.04
C ASP A 204 4.47 24.56 -2.79
N THR A 205 5.09 25.33 -1.94
CA THR A 205 4.43 25.85 -0.74
C THR A 205 3.93 27.26 -0.99
N GLN A 206 2.64 27.43 -1.06
CA GLN A 206 2.08 28.75 -0.75
C GLN A 206 2.35 29.01 0.73
N SER A 207 3.24 29.97 1.02
CA SER A 207 3.71 30.39 2.36
C SER A 207 3.15 29.57 3.53
N PRO A 208 3.86 28.59 4.06
CA PRO A 208 3.32 27.69 5.06
C PRO A 208 2.84 28.51 6.25
N LYS A 209 1.58 28.41 6.59
CA LYS A 209 1.10 28.86 7.90
C LYS A 209 1.66 27.85 8.91
N VAL A 210 2.74 28.20 9.56
CA VAL A 210 3.30 27.40 10.64
C VAL A 210 2.48 27.66 11.87
N GLU A 211 1.68 26.70 12.29
CA GLU A 211 0.99 26.72 13.57
C GLU A 211 1.84 25.89 14.56
N GLY A 212 2.57 26.58 15.42
CA GLY A 212 3.24 25.92 16.55
C GLY A 212 2.18 25.42 17.53
N PHE A 213 2.22 24.16 17.93
CA PHE A 213 1.52 23.72 19.11
C PHE A 213 2.14 24.48 20.29
N ALA A 214 1.37 25.40 20.89
CA ALA A 214 1.85 26.27 21.92
C ALA A 214 2.31 25.48 23.16
N SER A 215 3.56 25.08 23.19
CA SER A 215 4.24 24.92 24.45
C SER A 215 4.78 26.31 24.84
N LYS A 216 4.60 26.72 26.09
CA LYS A 216 5.15 27.96 26.67
C LYS A 216 6.66 28.11 26.40
N ASN A 217 7.36 27.03 26.14
CA ASN A 217 8.79 26.95 25.96
C ASN A 217 9.32 27.47 24.61
N ILE A 218 8.47 27.53 23.57
CA ILE A 218 8.91 28.05 22.25
C ILE A 218 8.94 29.59 22.29
N ARG A 219 8.07 30.25 23.06
CA ARG A 219 8.13 31.71 23.22
C ARG A 219 9.38 32.17 23.93
N GLU A 220 9.85 31.41 24.91
CA GLU A 220 11.12 31.72 25.63
C GLU A 220 12.33 31.56 24.72
N LEU A 221 12.35 30.65 23.76
CA LEU A 221 13.47 30.46 22.82
C LEU A 221 13.52 31.58 21.76
N VAL A 222 12.39 32.14 21.34
CA VAL A 222 12.35 33.24 20.36
C VAL A 222 12.75 34.57 21.02
N ASP A 223 12.44 34.77 22.30
CA ASP A 223 12.81 36.00 23.03
C ASP A 223 14.29 36.05 23.42
N LEU A 224 15.03 34.93 23.31
CA LEU A 224 16.50 34.88 23.60
C LEU A 224 17.38 35.29 22.40
N GLU A 225 16.84 35.49 21.23
CA GLU A 225 17.60 35.90 20.04
C GLU A 225 17.45 37.38 19.65
N GLN A 226 16.88 38.22 20.50
CA GLN A 226 16.94 39.66 20.26
C GLN A 226 18.19 40.24 20.96
N PRO A 227 19.26 40.65 20.24
CA PRO A 227 20.35 41.39 20.84
C PRO A 227 19.85 42.75 21.28
N GLY A 228 20.08 43.08 22.54
CA GLY A 228 19.88 44.40 23.12
C GLY A 228 20.76 45.48 22.49
#